data_0c8b4689cf50333f67c9b7b3259b2ab0
#
_entry.id   0c8b4689cf50333f67c9b7b3259b2ab0
#
_cell.length_a   1.000
_cell.length_b   1.000
_cell.length_c   1.000
_cell.angle_alpha   90.00
_cell.angle_beta   90.00
_cell.angle_gamma   90.00
#
_symmetry.space_group_name_H-M   'P 1'
#
loop_
_entity.id
_entity.type
_entity.pdbx_description
1 polymer ?
#
loop_
_entity_poly.entity_id
_entity_poly.type
_entity_poly.pdbx_seq_one_letter_code
_entity_poly.pdbx_strand_id
1 'polypeptide(L)'
;SIDMSPTNSIWRDAPYLMKYIERCQSFLQMGQPDNDFLVLLPVRDMWAERSGTGPKSLLMMFDIHSMDKKAPDFIKSILEIDMEGFDCDYISENFILTTKFNEGMLETAAGTRYHALIIPGSGNMPENVKAHIEELKSQGAKIIYGIDKQQMASAAKPEPMKYQFGLRAIRRKNDSGHHYFIANLSPNDVDARIPLAVGMKDARWFNPLNGEIYKADVTAEGVKMNLRSGESMILQTYDHALTDNRVERKTSLGEAKQLNGKWTLSFVESAPKVAKTFDLPTLTTWEALDDDSVKVTMGTGAYTTYVNLTKDEAKSNWAIDLGDVRESARVYVNDSLIGCAWSVPFVLDCKNQLKAGSNKICIEVTNLPANRIADLDRRGVKWRKFKEINMVGLNYKKGTYADWKPVKSGLNSPVTLYKLK
;
A
#
# COMPACT_ATOMS: atom_id res chain seq x y z
N SER A 1 16.09 -1.62 10.04
CA SER A 1 15.17 -2.67 10.53
C SER A 1 13.94 -2.01 11.15
N ILE A 2 12.78 -2.55 10.83
CA ILE A 2 11.52 -2.11 11.45
C ILE A 2 11.50 -2.66 12.87
N ASP A 3 11.41 -1.79 13.85
CA ASP A 3 11.41 -2.17 15.26
C ASP A 3 9.98 -2.56 15.71
N MET A 4 9.54 -3.74 15.28
CA MET A 4 8.27 -4.34 15.65
C MET A 4 8.42 -5.08 16.98
N SER A 5 8.26 -4.35 18.06
CA SER A 5 8.48 -4.85 19.43
C SER A 5 7.22 -4.65 20.29
N PRO A 6 6.92 -5.56 21.23
CA PRO A 6 5.83 -5.39 22.20
C PRO A 6 5.93 -4.12 23.04
N THR A 7 7.09 -3.49 23.08
CA THR A 7 7.31 -2.21 23.79
C THR A 7 6.95 -0.98 22.94
N ASN A 8 6.68 -1.16 21.65
CA ASN A 8 6.19 -0.10 20.78
C ASN A 8 4.67 0.05 20.94
N SER A 9 4.17 1.28 21.10
CA SER A 9 2.73 1.55 21.28
C SER A 9 1.86 0.95 20.17
N ILE A 10 2.32 0.99 18.90
CA ILE A 10 1.57 0.46 17.76
C ILE A 10 1.49 -1.09 17.73
N TRP A 11 2.27 -1.80 18.58
CA TRP A 11 2.21 -3.26 18.64
C TRP A 11 0.80 -3.79 18.94
N ARG A 12 0.04 -3.04 19.73
CA ARG A 12 -1.36 -3.35 20.03
C ARG A 12 -2.19 -3.57 18.74
N ASP A 13 -1.95 -2.77 17.72
CA ASP A 13 -2.72 -2.77 16.47
C ASP A 13 -2.00 -3.48 15.31
N ALA A 14 -0.74 -3.87 15.50
CA ALA A 14 0.05 -4.62 14.51
C ALA A 14 -0.65 -5.88 13.94
N PRO A 15 -1.45 -6.65 14.71
CA PRO A 15 -2.18 -7.80 14.16
C PRO A 15 -3.10 -7.46 12.98
N TYR A 16 -3.68 -6.25 12.93
CA TYR A 16 -4.51 -5.82 11.80
C TYR A 16 -3.70 -5.64 10.53
N LEU A 17 -2.51 -5.03 10.62
CA LEU A 17 -1.58 -4.91 9.50
C LEU A 17 -1.09 -6.30 9.06
N MET A 18 -0.73 -7.18 10.00
CA MET A 18 -0.27 -8.54 9.66
C MET A 18 -1.37 -9.34 8.95
N LYS A 19 -2.63 -9.19 9.36
CA LYS A 19 -3.78 -9.83 8.74
C LYS A 19 -4.04 -9.31 7.32
N TYR A 20 -3.87 -8.01 7.11
CA TYR A 20 -3.93 -7.40 5.79
C TYR A 20 -2.82 -7.97 4.87
N ILE A 21 -1.58 -8.01 5.34
CA ILE A 21 -0.44 -8.58 4.60
C ILE A 21 -0.69 -10.05 4.26
N GLU A 22 -1.14 -10.86 5.23
CA GLU A 22 -1.48 -12.26 5.02
C GLU A 22 -2.49 -12.45 3.89
N ARG A 23 -3.57 -11.65 3.90
CA ARG A 23 -4.60 -11.69 2.85
C ARG A 23 -4.06 -11.26 1.48
N CYS A 24 -3.27 -10.19 1.43
CA CYS A 24 -2.63 -9.77 0.18
C CYS A 24 -1.70 -10.85 -0.36
N GLN A 25 -0.86 -11.44 0.50
CA GLN A 25 0.09 -12.48 0.10
C GLN A 25 -0.62 -13.74 -0.41
N SER A 26 -1.77 -14.11 0.14
CA SER A 26 -2.53 -15.27 -0.33
C SER A 26 -2.91 -15.17 -1.81
N PHE A 27 -3.15 -13.95 -2.31
CA PHE A 27 -3.38 -13.69 -3.73
C PHE A 27 -2.08 -13.49 -4.52
N LEU A 28 -1.14 -12.72 -3.99
CA LEU A 28 0.09 -12.37 -4.69
C LEU A 28 1.04 -13.56 -4.85
N GLN A 29 0.88 -14.62 -4.08
CA GLN A 29 1.63 -15.87 -4.23
C GLN A 29 0.89 -16.93 -5.07
N MET A 30 -0.40 -16.73 -5.36
CA MET A 30 -1.22 -17.62 -6.15
C MET A 30 -0.95 -17.44 -7.66
N GLY A 31 -0.97 -18.55 -8.42
CA GLY A 31 -0.84 -18.53 -9.88
C GLY A 31 0.54 -18.11 -10.35
N GLN A 32 0.60 -17.55 -11.55
CA GLN A 32 1.83 -17.12 -12.22
C GLN A 32 1.90 -15.61 -12.35
N PRO A 33 3.09 -14.98 -12.37
CA PRO A 33 3.24 -13.60 -12.81
C PRO A 33 2.65 -13.42 -14.22
N ASP A 34 2.05 -12.26 -14.47
CA ASP A 34 1.45 -11.94 -15.76
C ASP A 34 1.88 -10.53 -16.19
N ASN A 35 3.20 -10.30 -16.17
CA ASN A 35 3.83 -9.08 -16.62
C ASN A 35 4.03 -9.10 -18.14
N ASP A 36 4.01 -7.93 -18.77
CA ASP A 36 4.00 -7.82 -20.22
C ASP A 36 5.39 -8.01 -20.83
N PHE A 37 6.43 -7.48 -20.17
CA PHE A 37 7.77 -7.38 -20.74
C PHE A 37 8.86 -7.95 -19.83
N LEU A 38 9.93 -8.49 -20.46
CA LEU A 38 11.23 -8.66 -19.82
C LEU A 38 12.08 -7.41 -20.07
N VAL A 39 12.77 -6.92 -19.06
CA VAL A 39 13.73 -5.81 -19.19
C VAL A 39 15.13 -6.31 -18.84
N LEU A 40 16.07 -6.14 -19.76
CA LEU A 40 17.46 -6.53 -19.53
C LEU A 40 18.08 -5.67 -18.42
N LEU A 41 18.54 -6.30 -17.37
CA LEU A 41 19.29 -5.65 -16.29
C LEU A 41 20.74 -5.42 -16.75
N PRO A 42 21.23 -4.16 -16.83
CA PRO A 42 22.55 -3.82 -17.39
C PRO A 42 23.69 -4.10 -16.41
N VAL A 43 23.82 -5.34 -15.94
CA VAL A 43 24.76 -5.73 -14.87
C VAL A 43 26.21 -5.44 -15.27
N ARG A 44 26.60 -5.76 -16.51
CA ARG A 44 27.96 -5.58 -16.98
C ARG A 44 28.31 -4.12 -17.22
N ASP A 45 27.37 -3.30 -17.68
CA ASP A 45 27.55 -1.86 -17.77
C ASP A 45 27.81 -1.25 -16.39
N MET A 46 27.01 -1.66 -15.38
CA MET A 46 27.21 -1.24 -14.00
C MET A 46 28.57 -1.69 -13.42
N TRP A 47 29.07 -2.85 -13.82
CA TRP A 47 30.38 -3.34 -13.42
C TRP A 47 31.54 -2.66 -14.16
N ALA A 48 31.34 -2.31 -15.40
CA ALA A 48 32.34 -1.61 -16.22
C ALA A 48 32.53 -0.15 -15.78
N GLU A 49 31.53 0.43 -15.12
CA GLU A 49 31.61 1.80 -14.62
C GLU A 49 32.63 1.93 -13.50
N ARG A 50 33.81 2.41 -13.82
CA ARG A 50 34.86 2.75 -12.85
C ARG A 50 34.55 4.09 -12.21
N SER A 51 33.84 4.09 -11.11
CA SER A 51 33.57 5.30 -10.36
C SER A 51 34.66 5.58 -9.34
N GLY A 52 35.57 6.52 -9.64
CA GLY A 52 36.49 7.14 -8.68
C GLY A 52 37.69 6.32 -8.21
N THR A 53 38.53 6.94 -7.43
CA THR A 53 39.76 6.39 -6.83
C THR A 53 39.43 5.59 -5.58
N GLY A 54 39.36 4.28 -5.69
CA GLY A 54 39.25 3.39 -4.54
C GLY A 54 38.56 2.06 -4.86
N PRO A 55 38.83 0.98 -4.10
CA PRO A 55 38.12 -0.28 -4.25
C PRO A 55 36.67 -0.10 -3.78
N LYS A 56 35.73 0.05 -4.70
CA LYS A 56 34.30 -0.02 -4.37
C LYS A 56 33.93 -1.48 -4.24
N SER A 57 33.29 -1.81 -3.13
CA SER A 57 32.75 -3.14 -2.91
C SER A 57 31.74 -3.50 -4.00
N LEU A 58 31.97 -4.62 -4.69
CA LEU A 58 31.02 -5.19 -5.65
C LEU A 58 29.62 -5.36 -5.05
N LEU A 59 29.51 -5.59 -3.76
CA LEU A 59 28.26 -5.71 -3.02
C LEU A 59 27.42 -4.41 -2.97
N MET A 60 28.06 -3.26 -3.15
CA MET A 60 27.37 -1.94 -3.17
C MET A 60 26.90 -1.51 -4.56
N MET A 61 27.18 -2.28 -5.61
CA MET A 61 26.84 -1.91 -6.98
C MET A 61 25.35 -2.00 -7.29
N PHE A 62 24.63 -2.84 -6.55
CA PHE A 62 23.19 -3.01 -6.65
C PHE A 62 22.40 -2.27 -5.55
N ASP A 63 23.00 -1.27 -4.95
CA ASP A 63 22.25 -0.38 -4.06
C ASP A 63 21.17 0.34 -4.85
N ILE A 64 19.93 0.00 -4.55
CA ILE A 64 18.73 0.56 -5.19
C ILE A 64 18.70 2.10 -5.14
N HIS A 65 19.28 2.69 -4.09
CA HIS A 65 19.36 4.15 -3.92
C HIS A 65 20.37 4.83 -4.83
N SER A 66 21.18 4.09 -5.55
CA SER A 66 22.17 4.64 -6.49
C SER A 66 21.96 4.18 -7.93
N MET A 67 20.95 3.35 -8.19
CA MET A 67 20.68 2.83 -9.54
C MET A 67 20.30 3.93 -10.53
N ASP A 68 19.59 4.96 -10.09
CA ASP A 68 19.27 6.15 -10.89
C ASP A 68 20.52 6.83 -11.47
N LYS A 69 21.65 6.77 -10.74
CA LYS A 69 22.93 7.34 -11.17
C LYS A 69 23.78 6.37 -11.99
N LYS A 70 23.68 5.07 -11.71
CA LYS A 70 24.55 4.04 -12.31
C LYS A 70 23.95 3.38 -13.54
N ALA A 71 22.63 3.34 -13.63
CA ALA A 71 21.89 2.77 -14.73
C ALA A 71 20.66 3.65 -15.04
N PRO A 72 20.85 4.94 -15.40
CA PRO A 72 19.75 5.89 -15.58
C PRO A 72 18.77 5.44 -16.67
N ASP A 73 19.27 4.89 -17.78
CA ASP A 73 18.42 4.41 -18.87
C ASP A 73 17.55 3.23 -18.45
N PHE A 74 18.06 2.33 -17.60
CA PHE A 74 17.28 1.24 -17.04
C PHE A 74 16.15 1.77 -16.15
N ILE A 75 16.48 2.66 -15.20
CA ILE A 75 15.46 3.25 -14.30
C ILE A 75 14.42 4.05 -15.07
N LYS A 76 14.86 4.86 -16.04
CA LYS A 76 13.94 5.61 -16.91
C LYS A 76 13.01 4.67 -17.65
N SER A 77 13.53 3.57 -18.19
CA SER A 77 12.75 2.59 -18.96
C SER A 77 11.66 1.93 -18.10
N ILE A 78 11.98 1.47 -16.90
CA ILE A 78 10.97 0.82 -16.05
C ILE A 78 9.89 1.79 -15.58
N LEU A 79 10.23 3.06 -15.35
CA LEU A 79 9.26 4.10 -15.02
C LEU A 79 8.34 4.42 -16.19
N GLU A 80 8.88 4.51 -17.42
CA GLU A 80 8.07 4.75 -18.60
C GLU A 80 7.16 3.56 -18.95
N ILE A 81 7.63 2.31 -18.77
CA ILE A 81 6.80 1.12 -18.92
C ILE A 81 5.58 1.19 -17.98
N ASP A 82 5.79 1.51 -16.71
CA ASP A 82 4.72 1.64 -15.73
C ASP A 82 3.75 2.79 -16.07
N MET A 83 4.28 3.96 -16.48
CA MET A 83 3.45 5.11 -16.86
C MET A 83 2.59 4.85 -18.10
N GLU A 84 3.08 4.03 -19.05
CA GLU A 84 2.31 3.65 -20.25
C GLU A 84 1.31 2.52 -20.00
N GLY A 85 1.22 2.03 -18.75
CA GLY A 85 0.21 1.05 -18.33
C GLY A 85 0.65 -0.41 -18.45
N PHE A 86 1.94 -0.67 -18.63
CA PHE A 86 2.48 -2.02 -18.70
C PHE A 86 3.18 -2.43 -17.39
N ASP A 87 3.49 -3.72 -17.29
CA ASP A 87 4.31 -4.30 -16.22
C ASP A 87 5.51 -5.05 -16.80
N CYS A 88 6.57 -5.16 -16.00
CA CYS A 88 7.77 -5.86 -16.43
C CYS A 88 8.45 -6.64 -15.30
N ASP A 89 9.19 -7.67 -15.68
CA ASP A 89 10.18 -8.34 -14.84
C ASP A 89 11.59 -8.07 -15.37
N TYR A 90 12.59 -8.24 -14.53
CA TYR A 90 13.99 -8.02 -14.88
C TYR A 90 14.67 -9.34 -15.16
N ILE A 91 15.53 -9.36 -16.18
CA ILE A 91 16.30 -10.54 -16.56
C ILE A 91 17.78 -10.20 -16.70
N SER A 92 18.63 -11.05 -16.13
CA SER A 92 20.08 -10.94 -16.33
C SER A 92 20.52 -11.64 -17.62
N GLU A 93 21.70 -11.28 -18.13
CA GLU A 93 22.30 -11.86 -19.33
C GLU A 93 22.38 -13.39 -19.26
N ASN A 94 22.71 -13.96 -18.09
CA ASN A 94 22.81 -15.42 -17.94
C ASN A 94 21.44 -16.12 -18.09
N PHE A 95 20.38 -15.52 -17.62
CA PHE A 95 19.03 -16.08 -17.75
C PHE A 95 18.44 -15.88 -19.15
N ILE A 96 18.83 -14.83 -19.86
CA ILE A 96 18.45 -14.66 -21.27
C ILE A 96 18.92 -15.85 -22.11
N LEU A 97 20.13 -16.37 -21.89
CA LEU A 97 20.67 -17.53 -22.61
C LEU A 97 19.83 -18.81 -22.46
N THR A 98 18.96 -18.88 -21.47
CA THR A 98 18.04 -20.00 -21.25
C THR A 98 16.60 -19.71 -21.71
N THR A 99 16.33 -18.47 -22.14
CA THR A 99 15.02 -18.06 -22.63
C THR A 99 14.80 -18.57 -24.05
N LYS A 100 13.57 -18.99 -24.35
CA LYS A 100 13.15 -19.52 -25.66
C LYS A 100 12.04 -18.66 -26.23
N PHE A 101 11.86 -18.71 -27.54
CA PHE A 101 10.67 -18.19 -28.20
C PHE A 101 9.71 -19.35 -28.48
N ASN A 102 8.52 -19.31 -27.91
CA ASN A 102 7.54 -20.37 -28.01
C ASN A 102 6.13 -19.78 -28.12
N GLU A 103 5.33 -20.25 -29.10
CA GLU A 103 3.95 -19.83 -29.34
C GLU A 103 3.75 -18.30 -29.33
N GLY A 104 4.65 -17.56 -29.98
CA GLY A 104 4.56 -16.12 -30.13
C GLY A 104 5.02 -15.29 -28.93
N MET A 105 5.58 -15.91 -27.88
CA MET A 105 6.04 -15.27 -26.66
C MET A 105 7.46 -15.72 -26.28
N LEU A 106 8.16 -14.88 -25.54
CA LEU A 106 9.39 -15.27 -24.85
C LEU A 106 9.02 -16.09 -23.62
N GLU A 107 9.65 -17.23 -23.44
CA GLU A 107 9.43 -18.12 -22.31
C GLU A 107 10.75 -18.36 -21.56
N THR A 108 10.78 -18.02 -20.28
CA THR A 108 11.94 -18.23 -19.42
C THR A 108 12.04 -19.70 -18.99
N ALA A 109 13.19 -20.10 -18.46
CA ALA A 109 13.39 -21.47 -17.93
C ALA A 109 12.39 -21.82 -16.80
N ALA A 110 11.82 -20.84 -16.12
CA ALA A 110 10.77 -21.03 -15.11
C ALA A 110 9.36 -21.17 -15.70
N GLY A 111 9.20 -21.07 -17.02
CA GLY A 111 7.92 -21.18 -17.73
C GLY A 111 7.09 -19.89 -17.74
N THR A 112 7.59 -18.78 -17.23
CA THR A 112 6.91 -17.48 -17.33
C THR A 112 7.08 -16.90 -18.72
N ARG A 113 6.02 -16.30 -19.27
CA ARG A 113 5.92 -15.87 -20.67
C ARG A 113 5.76 -14.35 -20.76
N TYR A 114 6.40 -13.74 -21.77
CA TYR A 114 6.44 -12.30 -21.98
C TYR A 114 6.26 -11.94 -23.46
N HIS A 115 5.65 -10.80 -23.73
CA HIS A 115 5.36 -10.33 -25.09
C HIS A 115 6.59 -9.80 -25.82
N ALA A 116 7.55 -9.22 -25.11
CA ALA A 116 8.79 -8.68 -25.68
C ALA A 116 9.93 -8.63 -24.66
N LEU A 117 11.18 -8.55 -25.18
CA LEU A 117 12.37 -8.16 -24.41
C LEU A 117 12.67 -6.70 -24.71
N ILE A 118 12.81 -5.89 -23.65
CA ILE A 118 13.25 -4.49 -23.71
C ILE A 118 14.70 -4.42 -23.27
N ILE A 119 15.54 -3.79 -24.11
CA ILE A 119 16.97 -3.56 -23.85
C ILE A 119 17.16 -2.05 -23.69
N PRO A 120 17.21 -1.51 -22.46
CA PRO A 120 17.27 -0.07 -22.22
C PRO A 120 18.52 0.59 -22.77
N GLY A 121 19.60 -0.14 -22.78
CA GLY A 121 20.93 0.23 -23.25
C GLY A 121 21.91 -0.79 -22.69
N SER A 122 22.84 -1.24 -23.51
CA SER A 122 23.88 -2.15 -23.04
C SER A 122 25.10 -2.06 -23.95
N GLY A 123 26.12 -1.32 -23.50
CA GLY A 123 27.40 -1.19 -24.19
C GLY A 123 28.31 -2.42 -24.02
N ASN A 124 28.17 -3.13 -22.91
CA ASN A 124 29.07 -4.23 -22.50
C ASN A 124 28.42 -5.62 -22.55
N MET A 125 27.36 -5.78 -23.35
CA MET A 125 26.70 -7.07 -23.50
C MET A 125 27.66 -8.11 -24.13
N PRO A 126 27.77 -9.34 -23.57
CA PRO A 126 28.60 -10.40 -24.14
C PRO A 126 28.14 -10.83 -25.51
N GLU A 127 29.09 -11.24 -26.37
CA GLU A 127 28.80 -11.64 -27.76
C GLU A 127 27.86 -12.85 -27.85
N ASN A 128 27.98 -13.83 -26.94
CA ASN A 128 27.05 -14.97 -26.90
C ASN A 128 25.61 -14.55 -26.53
N VAL A 129 25.45 -13.52 -25.67
CA VAL A 129 24.13 -12.98 -25.33
C VAL A 129 23.54 -12.23 -26.52
N LYS A 130 24.35 -11.40 -27.21
CA LYS A 130 23.92 -10.73 -28.47
C LYS A 130 23.48 -11.73 -29.52
N ALA A 131 24.29 -12.77 -29.74
CA ALA A 131 23.98 -13.82 -30.72
C ALA A 131 22.67 -14.53 -30.40
N HIS A 132 22.42 -14.86 -29.12
CA HIS A 132 21.17 -15.50 -28.70
C HIS A 132 19.96 -14.56 -28.83
N ILE A 133 20.09 -13.27 -28.53
CA ILE A 133 19.02 -12.29 -28.76
C ILE A 133 18.68 -12.18 -30.25
N GLU A 134 19.69 -12.17 -31.14
CA GLU A 134 19.44 -12.16 -32.60
C GLU A 134 18.79 -13.48 -33.07
N GLU A 135 19.15 -14.61 -32.46
CA GLU A 135 18.48 -15.88 -32.71
C GLU A 135 16.99 -15.81 -32.33
N LEU A 136 16.67 -15.38 -31.11
CA LEU A 136 15.28 -15.19 -30.68
C LEU A 136 14.51 -14.26 -31.63
N LYS A 137 15.13 -13.16 -32.03
CA LYS A 137 14.54 -12.21 -33.01
C LYS A 137 14.28 -12.85 -34.39
N SER A 138 15.20 -13.70 -34.84
CA SER A 138 15.03 -14.43 -36.12
C SER A 138 13.87 -15.44 -36.04
N GLN A 139 13.58 -15.96 -34.88
CA GLN A 139 12.42 -16.84 -34.61
C GLN A 139 11.10 -16.07 -34.51
N GLY A 140 11.13 -14.72 -34.45
CA GLY A 140 9.94 -13.86 -34.39
C GLY A 140 9.73 -13.17 -33.03
N ALA A 141 10.65 -13.30 -32.05
CA ALA A 141 10.56 -12.59 -30.78
C ALA A 141 10.66 -11.08 -30.99
N LYS A 142 9.81 -10.34 -30.27
CA LYS A 142 9.88 -8.87 -30.26
C LYS A 142 10.99 -8.40 -29.34
N ILE A 143 11.98 -7.73 -29.93
CA ILE A 143 13.11 -7.12 -29.21
C ILE A 143 13.01 -5.61 -29.41
N ILE A 144 12.89 -4.87 -28.31
CA ILE A 144 12.73 -3.41 -28.29
C ILE A 144 14.00 -2.80 -27.69
N TYR A 145 14.70 -1.98 -28.46
CA TYR A 145 15.90 -1.28 -28.03
C TYR A 145 15.52 0.12 -27.52
N GLY A 146 15.86 0.41 -26.28
CA GLY A 146 15.39 1.62 -25.58
C GLY A 146 13.91 1.53 -25.25
N ILE A 147 13.25 2.68 -25.18
CA ILE A 147 11.78 2.77 -24.98
C ILE A 147 11.14 3.25 -26.28
N ASP A 148 10.24 2.44 -26.79
CA ASP A 148 9.42 2.75 -27.97
C ASP A 148 7.95 2.41 -27.65
N LYS A 149 7.18 3.46 -27.38
CA LYS A 149 5.76 3.34 -26.99
C LYS A 149 4.91 2.63 -28.06
N GLN A 150 5.20 2.85 -29.34
CA GLN A 150 4.45 2.22 -30.42
C GLN A 150 4.76 0.72 -30.50
N GLN A 151 6.02 0.34 -30.36
CA GLN A 151 6.41 -1.07 -30.34
C GLN A 151 5.85 -1.77 -29.11
N MET A 152 5.88 -1.15 -27.92
CA MET A 152 5.25 -1.69 -26.70
C MET A 152 3.75 -1.91 -26.90
N ALA A 153 3.03 -0.90 -27.38
CA ALA A 153 1.58 -0.99 -27.65
C ALA A 153 1.22 -1.99 -28.74
N SER A 154 2.13 -2.25 -29.71
CA SER A 154 1.96 -3.32 -30.71
C SER A 154 2.23 -4.71 -30.14
N ALA A 155 2.98 -4.80 -29.03
CA ALA A 155 3.35 -6.07 -28.41
C ALA A 155 2.33 -6.53 -27.38
N ALA A 156 1.83 -5.63 -26.54
CA ALA A 156 0.90 -5.93 -25.47
C ALA A 156 -0.18 -4.84 -25.35
N LYS A 157 -1.28 -5.16 -24.65
CA LYS A 157 -2.37 -4.22 -24.37
C LYS A 157 -2.11 -3.55 -23.01
N PRO A 158 -2.02 -2.21 -22.95
CA PRO A 158 -1.80 -1.54 -21.67
C PRO A 158 -3.03 -1.59 -20.77
N GLU A 159 -2.82 -1.50 -19.44
CA GLU A 159 -3.87 -1.40 -18.44
C GLU A 159 -4.35 0.05 -18.28
N PRO A 160 -5.58 0.39 -18.72
CA PRO A 160 -6.10 1.75 -18.62
C PRO A 160 -6.14 2.28 -17.18
N MET A 161 -6.34 1.42 -16.20
CA MET A 161 -6.36 1.83 -14.78
C MET A 161 -5.04 2.49 -14.35
N LYS A 162 -3.90 2.10 -14.94
CA LYS A 162 -2.59 2.67 -14.63
C LYS A 162 -2.40 4.01 -15.31
N TYR A 163 -2.46 4.07 -16.67
CA TYR A 163 -2.07 5.27 -17.41
C TYR A 163 -3.16 6.35 -17.48
N GLN A 164 -4.45 6.02 -17.33
CA GLN A 164 -5.54 6.99 -17.35
C GLN A 164 -5.94 7.47 -15.94
N PHE A 165 -5.88 6.58 -14.95
CA PHE A 165 -6.39 6.85 -13.60
C PHE A 165 -5.29 6.89 -12.53
N GLY A 166 -4.04 6.58 -12.89
CA GLY A 166 -2.91 6.61 -11.96
C GLY A 166 -2.97 5.54 -10.86
N LEU A 167 -3.80 4.51 -11.02
CA LEU A 167 -3.84 3.38 -10.10
C LEU A 167 -2.58 2.53 -10.23
N ARG A 168 -2.13 1.97 -9.12
CA ARG A 168 -1.05 0.97 -9.12
C ARG A 168 -1.69 -0.41 -9.11
N ALA A 169 -1.20 -1.30 -9.95
CA ALA A 169 -1.73 -2.65 -10.05
C ALA A 169 -0.61 -3.68 -10.24
N ILE A 170 -0.81 -4.86 -9.66
CA ILE A 170 -0.03 -6.06 -9.92
C ILE A 170 -1.01 -7.11 -10.43
N ARG A 171 -0.79 -7.63 -11.64
CA ARG A 171 -1.63 -8.66 -12.27
C ARG A 171 -0.96 -10.02 -12.15
N ARG A 172 -1.77 -11.04 -11.85
CA ARG A 172 -1.35 -12.43 -11.87
C ARG A 172 -2.39 -13.27 -12.61
N LYS A 173 -1.94 -14.32 -13.28
CA LYS A 173 -2.78 -15.27 -13.99
C LYS A 173 -3.00 -16.52 -13.13
N ASN A 174 -4.21 -17.07 -13.14
CA ASN A 174 -4.57 -18.32 -12.47
C ASN A 174 -5.46 -19.18 -13.41
N ASP A 175 -5.89 -20.34 -12.94
CA ASP A 175 -6.65 -21.31 -13.75
C ASP A 175 -8.06 -20.85 -14.12
N SER A 176 -8.63 -19.87 -13.41
CA SER A 176 -10.00 -19.35 -13.63
C SER A 176 -10.04 -17.97 -14.29
N GLY A 177 -8.89 -17.34 -14.49
CA GLY A 177 -8.77 -15.98 -15.03
C GLY A 177 -7.56 -15.27 -14.47
N HIS A 178 -7.77 -14.05 -13.97
CA HIS A 178 -6.69 -13.23 -13.40
C HIS A 178 -7.11 -12.67 -12.04
N HIS A 179 -6.12 -12.21 -11.28
CA HIS A 179 -6.38 -11.36 -10.14
C HIS A 179 -5.39 -10.20 -10.09
N TYR A 180 -5.89 -9.07 -9.62
CA TYR A 180 -5.18 -7.82 -9.52
C TYR A 180 -5.15 -7.37 -8.06
N PHE A 181 -3.98 -7.04 -7.55
CA PHE A 181 -3.88 -6.15 -6.40
C PHE A 181 -3.86 -4.72 -6.93
N ILE A 182 -4.82 -3.90 -6.54
CA ILE A 182 -4.98 -2.53 -7.04
C ILE A 182 -4.92 -1.57 -5.85
N ALA A 183 -4.11 -0.51 -5.96
CA ALA A 183 -3.98 0.52 -4.95
C ALA A 183 -4.09 1.92 -5.57
N ASN A 184 -4.86 2.78 -4.92
CA ASN A 184 -4.94 4.19 -5.27
C ASN A 184 -3.97 4.99 -4.40
N LEU A 185 -2.78 5.29 -4.92
CA LEU A 185 -1.77 6.10 -4.23
C LEU A 185 -1.85 7.59 -4.62
N SER A 186 -2.83 7.96 -5.46
CA SER A 186 -3.05 9.36 -5.85
C SER A 186 -3.82 10.13 -4.75
N PRO A 187 -3.78 11.47 -4.77
CA PRO A 187 -4.56 12.28 -3.82
C PRO A 187 -6.06 12.33 -4.15
N ASN A 188 -6.48 11.78 -5.29
CA ASN A 188 -7.86 11.84 -5.77
C ASN A 188 -8.54 10.48 -5.69
N ASP A 189 -9.81 10.47 -5.37
CA ASP A 189 -10.65 9.27 -5.45
C ASP A 189 -10.87 8.89 -6.92
N VAL A 190 -10.97 7.59 -7.19
CA VAL A 190 -11.33 7.04 -8.50
C VAL A 190 -12.72 6.44 -8.40
N ASP A 191 -13.64 6.94 -9.21
CA ASP A 191 -14.99 6.39 -9.37
C ASP A 191 -15.32 6.32 -10.86
N ALA A 192 -14.96 5.22 -11.52
CA ALA A 192 -15.06 5.06 -12.97
C ALA A 192 -15.33 3.61 -13.37
N ARG A 193 -15.85 3.43 -14.58
CA ARG A 193 -15.88 2.13 -15.25
C ARG A 193 -14.62 2.02 -16.11
N ILE A 194 -13.80 1.01 -15.84
CA ILE A 194 -12.46 0.89 -16.40
C ILE A 194 -12.33 -0.45 -17.12
N PRO A 195 -12.01 -0.46 -18.43
CA PRO A 195 -11.71 -1.68 -19.15
C PRO A 195 -10.39 -2.28 -18.67
N LEU A 196 -10.25 -3.60 -18.76
CA LEU A 196 -9.02 -4.31 -18.44
C LEU A 196 -8.25 -4.70 -19.71
N ALA A 197 -6.95 -4.88 -19.58
CA ALA A 197 -6.12 -5.40 -20.65
C ALA A 197 -6.47 -6.87 -21.00
N VAL A 198 -6.95 -7.62 -20.00
CA VAL A 198 -7.37 -9.02 -20.16
C VAL A 198 -8.87 -9.18 -20.34
N GLY A 199 -9.28 -10.24 -21.04
CA GLY A 199 -10.70 -10.61 -21.16
C GLY A 199 -11.26 -11.18 -19.85
N MET A 200 -12.54 -10.94 -19.60
CA MET A 200 -13.28 -11.53 -18.48
C MET A 200 -14.75 -11.67 -18.82
N LYS A 201 -15.45 -12.55 -18.12
CA LYS A 201 -16.92 -12.68 -18.17
C LYS A 201 -17.58 -12.20 -16.90
N ASP A 202 -16.89 -12.32 -15.77
CA ASP A 202 -17.38 -11.88 -14.45
C ASP A 202 -16.21 -11.51 -13.54
N ALA A 203 -16.48 -10.87 -12.41
CA ALA A 203 -15.44 -10.51 -11.43
C ALA A 203 -16.00 -10.40 -10.00
N ARG A 204 -15.07 -10.45 -9.03
CA ARG A 204 -15.30 -10.20 -7.61
C ARG A 204 -14.28 -9.23 -7.05
N TRP A 205 -14.72 -8.42 -6.12
CA TRP A 205 -13.85 -7.62 -5.26
C TRP A 205 -13.58 -8.35 -3.95
N PHE A 206 -12.33 -8.41 -3.54
CA PHE A 206 -11.92 -8.84 -2.21
C PHE A 206 -11.28 -7.66 -1.48
N ASN A 207 -11.77 -7.38 -0.26
CA ASN A 207 -11.22 -6.32 0.58
C ASN A 207 -10.17 -6.91 1.53
N PRO A 208 -8.87 -6.64 1.33
CA PRO A 208 -7.83 -7.21 2.19
C PRO A 208 -7.83 -6.65 3.62
N LEU A 209 -8.46 -5.49 3.87
CA LEU A 209 -8.55 -4.91 5.21
C LEU A 209 -9.45 -5.77 6.14
N ASN A 210 -10.59 -6.24 5.64
CA ASN A 210 -11.57 -6.96 6.45
C ASN A 210 -11.82 -8.42 6.03
N GLY A 211 -11.38 -8.81 4.81
CA GLY A 211 -11.57 -10.14 4.23
C GLY A 211 -12.93 -10.35 3.56
N GLU A 212 -13.72 -9.31 3.38
CA GLU A 212 -15.03 -9.40 2.74
C GLU A 212 -14.91 -9.50 1.22
N ILE A 213 -15.86 -10.24 0.62
CA ILE A 213 -15.95 -10.47 -0.81
C ILE A 213 -17.25 -9.86 -1.33
N TYR A 214 -17.16 -9.10 -2.41
CA TYR A 214 -18.28 -8.42 -3.04
C TYR A 214 -18.38 -8.81 -4.51
N LYS A 215 -19.58 -8.74 -5.05
CA LYS A 215 -19.79 -8.79 -6.51
C LYS A 215 -19.17 -7.56 -7.14
N ALA A 216 -18.50 -7.72 -8.28
CA ALA A 216 -18.10 -6.59 -9.12
C ALA A 216 -19.22 -6.27 -10.13
N ASP A 217 -19.43 -5.00 -10.39
CA ASP A 217 -20.29 -4.54 -11.48
C ASP A 217 -19.47 -4.56 -12.78
N VAL A 218 -19.74 -5.56 -13.64
CA VAL A 218 -19.02 -5.83 -14.89
C VAL A 218 -19.97 -5.62 -16.07
N THR A 219 -19.50 -4.87 -17.07
CA THR A 219 -20.17 -4.72 -18.38
C THR A 219 -19.17 -4.90 -19.51
N ALA A 220 -19.65 -4.82 -20.76
CA ALA A 220 -18.76 -4.82 -21.94
C ALA A 220 -17.73 -3.67 -21.93
N GLU A 221 -18.01 -2.59 -21.21
CA GLU A 221 -17.13 -1.41 -21.08
C GLU A 221 -16.08 -1.56 -20.00
N GLY A 222 -16.15 -2.58 -19.16
CA GLY A 222 -15.20 -2.85 -18.09
C GLY A 222 -15.82 -3.07 -16.71
N VAL A 223 -15.01 -2.92 -15.68
CA VAL A 223 -15.36 -3.09 -14.26
C VAL A 223 -15.58 -1.73 -13.62
N LYS A 224 -16.66 -1.58 -12.85
CA LYS A 224 -16.84 -0.41 -11.99
C LYS A 224 -15.83 -0.46 -10.85
N MET A 225 -14.96 0.56 -10.81
CA MET A 225 -13.97 0.75 -9.75
C MET A 225 -14.34 1.99 -8.94
N ASN A 226 -14.44 1.82 -7.63
CA ASN A 226 -14.56 2.91 -6.68
C ASN A 226 -13.51 2.71 -5.59
N LEU A 227 -12.43 3.49 -5.68
CA LEU A 227 -11.27 3.43 -4.79
C LEU A 227 -10.92 4.83 -4.29
N ARG A 228 -11.03 5.04 -3.00
CA ARG A 228 -10.62 6.31 -2.38
C ARG A 228 -9.09 6.44 -2.39
N SER A 229 -8.61 7.66 -2.26
CA SER A 229 -7.19 7.92 -2.03
C SER A 229 -6.67 7.11 -0.83
N GLY A 230 -5.59 6.35 -1.02
CA GLY A 230 -4.99 5.46 -0.02
C GLY A 230 -5.61 4.06 0.06
N GLU A 231 -6.71 3.79 -0.63
CA GLU A 231 -7.40 2.50 -0.58
C GLU A 231 -6.76 1.46 -1.51
N SER A 232 -6.80 0.20 -1.09
CA SER A 232 -6.40 -0.93 -1.93
C SER A 232 -7.44 -2.04 -1.90
N MET A 233 -7.62 -2.72 -3.03
CA MET A 233 -8.54 -3.82 -3.22
C MET A 233 -7.93 -4.89 -4.11
N ILE A 234 -8.46 -6.10 -4.02
CA ILE A 234 -8.10 -7.18 -4.93
C ILE A 234 -9.29 -7.46 -5.83
N LEU A 235 -9.06 -7.39 -7.14
CA LEU A 235 -10.03 -7.77 -8.16
C LEU A 235 -9.70 -9.17 -8.65
N GLN A 236 -10.65 -10.10 -8.57
CA GLN A 236 -10.57 -11.41 -9.20
C GLN A 236 -11.46 -11.42 -10.44
N THR A 237 -10.90 -11.70 -11.61
CA THR A 237 -11.64 -11.86 -12.86
C THR A 237 -11.79 -13.33 -13.19
N TYR A 238 -12.87 -13.66 -13.90
CA TYR A 238 -13.22 -15.02 -14.29
C TYR A 238 -13.54 -15.07 -15.79
N ASP A 239 -13.16 -16.16 -16.44
CA ASP A 239 -13.47 -16.48 -17.83
C ASP A 239 -14.88 -17.07 -18.03
N HIS A 240 -15.61 -17.31 -16.94
CA HIS A 240 -16.97 -17.81 -16.88
C HIS A 240 -17.86 -16.94 -15.99
N ALA A 241 -19.17 -17.02 -16.16
CA ALA A 241 -20.14 -16.32 -15.32
C ALA A 241 -20.21 -16.98 -13.93
N LEU A 242 -20.34 -16.14 -12.91
CA LEU A 242 -20.51 -16.57 -11.52
C LEU A 242 -22.00 -16.69 -11.18
N THR A 243 -22.33 -17.68 -10.35
CA THR A 243 -23.71 -17.98 -9.95
C THR A 243 -24.02 -17.61 -8.50
N ASP A 244 -23.13 -16.83 -7.84
CA ASP A 244 -23.32 -16.46 -6.45
C ASP A 244 -24.25 -15.24 -6.27
N ASN A 245 -24.84 -15.12 -5.07
CA ASN A 245 -25.77 -14.05 -4.70
C ASN A 245 -25.08 -12.94 -3.90
N ARG A 246 -23.75 -12.74 -4.06
CA ARG A 246 -23.05 -11.65 -3.36
C ARG A 246 -23.54 -10.29 -3.80
N VAL A 247 -23.57 -9.36 -2.85
CA VAL A 247 -23.97 -7.99 -3.10
C VAL A 247 -22.77 -7.14 -3.53
N GLU A 248 -23.04 -6.04 -4.22
CA GLU A 248 -22.05 -5.04 -4.53
C GLU A 248 -21.61 -4.30 -3.26
N ARG A 249 -20.38 -3.84 -3.24
CA ARG A 249 -19.87 -3.01 -2.16
C ARG A 249 -20.51 -1.63 -2.22
N LYS A 250 -21.10 -1.22 -1.10
CA LYS A 250 -21.56 0.16 -0.94
C LYS A 250 -20.37 1.05 -0.58
N THR A 251 -20.03 1.98 -1.44
CA THR A 251 -18.82 2.79 -1.30
C THR A 251 -19.11 4.30 -1.33
N SER A 252 -20.18 4.71 -1.97
CA SER A 252 -20.52 6.12 -2.08
C SER A 252 -20.92 6.69 -0.72
N LEU A 253 -20.19 7.71 -0.27
CA LEU A 253 -20.54 8.49 0.91
C LEU A 253 -21.68 9.44 0.56
N GLY A 254 -22.83 9.19 1.18
CA GLY A 254 -24.03 10.00 1.00
C GLY A 254 -24.11 11.14 2.01
N GLU A 255 -25.29 11.27 2.63
CA GLU A 255 -25.55 12.30 3.65
C GLU A 255 -24.58 12.19 4.83
N ALA A 256 -23.98 13.32 5.20
CA ALA A 256 -23.02 13.45 6.28
C ALA A 256 -23.67 13.89 7.59
N LYS A 257 -23.27 13.29 8.69
CA LYS A 257 -23.64 13.68 10.05
C LYS A 257 -22.38 13.81 10.90
N GLN A 258 -21.92 15.03 11.10
CA GLN A 258 -20.75 15.30 11.93
C GLN A 258 -21.05 15.03 13.41
N LEU A 259 -20.12 14.42 14.12
CA LEU A 259 -20.22 14.18 15.56
C LEU A 259 -19.79 15.42 16.35
N ASN A 260 -20.71 16.38 16.49
CA ASN A 260 -20.48 17.67 17.15
C ASN A 260 -20.72 17.64 18.68
N GLY A 261 -20.82 16.45 19.26
CA GLY A 261 -21.00 16.29 20.71
C GLY A 261 -19.75 16.61 21.51
N LYS A 262 -19.91 16.70 22.84
CA LYS A 262 -18.76 16.72 23.75
C LYS A 262 -18.03 15.40 23.66
N TRP A 263 -16.70 15.47 23.64
CA TRP A 263 -15.83 14.32 23.72
C TRP A 263 -15.19 14.23 25.11
N THR A 264 -15.01 13.01 25.61
CA THR A 264 -14.13 12.77 26.74
C THR A 264 -12.93 11.95 26.29
N LEU A 265 -11.73 12.31 26.75
CA LEU A 265 -10.50 11.58 26.49
C LEU A 265 -9.98 11.02 27.81
N SER A 266 -9.82 9.71 27.88
CA SER A 266 -9.11 9.01 28.94
C SER A 266 -8.04 8.10 28.34
N PHE A 267 -7.00 7.74 29.11
CA PHE A 267 -5.92 6.90 28.60
C PHE A 267 -6.10 5.45 29.07
N VAL A 268 -6.23 4.55 28.12
CA VAL A 268 -6.30 3.09 28.34
C VAL A 268 -4.92 2.57 28.75
N GLU A 269 -3.89 3.05 28.04
CA GLU A 269 -2.49 2.75 28.28
C GLU A 269 -1.65 3.99 27.98
N SER A 270 -0.69 4.30 28.86
CA SER A 270 0.16 5.47 28.68
C SER A 270 1.49 5.36 29.44
N ALA A 271 2.55 5.88 28.82
CA ALA A 271 3.87 6.02 29.43
C ALA A 271 4.50 7.37 29.04
N PRO A 272 4.66 8.35 29.98
CA PRO A 272 4.28 8.27 31.38
C PRO A 272 2.78 8.09 31.59
N LYS A 273 2.40 7.56 32.76
CA LYS A 273 0.99 7.30 33.10
C LYS A 273 0.21 8.62 33.18
N VAL A 274 -0.90 8.67 32.47
CA VAL A 274 -1.87 9.77 32.50
C VAL A 274 -3.15 9.22 33.15
N ALA A 275 -3.48 9.69 34.35
CA ALA A 275 -4.67 9.26 35.09
C ALA A 275 -5.87 10.21 34.94
N LYS A 276 -5.64 11.41 34.42
CA LYS A 276 -6.66 12.44 34.21
C LYS A 276 -7.53 12.15 33.02
N THR A 277 -8.82 12.43 33.14
CA THR A 277 -9.76 12.49 32.03
C THR A 277 -9.93 13.93 31.58
N PHE A 278 -10.02 14.15 30.28
CA PHE A 278 -10.15 15.48 29.66
C PHE A 278 -11.52 15.60 29.01
N ASP A 279 -12.22 16.68 29.29
CA ASP A 279 -13.42 17.08 28.56
C ASP A 279 -12.99 17.96 27.39
N LEU A 280 -13.31 17.50 26.18
CA LEU A 280 -12.93 18.16 24.94
C LEU A 280 -14.16 18.74 24.25
N PRO A 281 -14.32 20.08 24.23
CA PRO A 281 -15.39 20.70 23.43
C PRO A 281 -15.15 20.51 21.93
N THR A 282 -13.90 20.43 21.53
CA THR A 282 -13.46 20.12 20.16
C THR A 282 -12.28 19.15 20.20
N LEU A 283 -12.16 18.31 19.18
CA LEU A 283 -11.02 17.41 19.03
C LEU A 283 -9.75 18.22 18.77
N THR A 284 -8.67 17.84 19.42
CA THR A 284 -7.37 18.49 19.32
C THR A 284 -6.24 17.51 19.57
N THR A 285 -5.02 17.88 19.20
CA THR A 285 -3.82 17.05 19.43
C THR A 285 -3.51 16.92 20.92
N TRP A 286 -2.88 15.80 21.32
CA TRP A 286 -2.45 15.61 22.72
C TRP A 286 -1.46 16.68 23.17
N GLU A 287 -0.61 17.15 22.25
CA GLU A 287 0.40 18.17 22.51
C GLU A 287 -0.21 19.56 22.82
N ALA A 288 -1.47 19.79 22.40
CA ALA A 288 -2.20 21.03 22.70
C ALA A 288 -2.92 21.01 24.04
N LEU A 289 -3.01 19.85 24.71
CA LEU A 289 -3.63 19.75 26.03
C LEU A 289 -2.71 20.32 27.11
N ASP A 290 -3.31 20.94 28.13
CA ASP A 290 -2.58 21.50 29.26
C ASP A 290 -2.23 20.44 30.30
N ASP A 291 -1.31 19.52 29.90
CA ASP A 291 -0.77 18.48 30.75
C ASP A 291 0.56 17.97 30.18
N ASP A 292 1.64 18.15 30.91
CA ASP A 292 2.99 17.83 30.44
C ASP A 292 3.23 16.33 30.24
N SER A 293 2.51 15.48 30.99
CA SER A 293 2.57 14.04 30.78
C SER A 293 1.92 13.63 29.46
N VAL A 294 0.81 14.26 29.10
CA VAL A 294 0.10 13.97 27.83
C VAL A 294 0.92 14.37 26.62
N LYS A 295 1.63 15.53 26.68
CA LYS A 295 2.46 16.03 25.58
C LYS A 295 3.58 15.07 25.18
N VAL A 296 4.04 14.25 26.11
CA VAL A 296 5.18 13.32 25.89
C VAL A 296 4.81 11.85 26.01
N THR A 297 3.52 11.54 26.23
CA THR A 297 3.12 10.14 26.42
C THR A 297 3.14 9.34 25.13
N MET A 298 3.50 8.07 25.24
CA MET A 298 3.17 7.05 24.23
C MET A 298 2.09 6.15 24.82
N GLY A 299 1.17 5.66 23.97
CA GLY A 299 0.10 4.76 24.42
C GLY A 299 -1.17 4.93 23.63
N THR A 300 -2.31 4.66 24.30
CA THR A 300 -3.64 4.65 23.70
C THR A 300 -4.59 5.53 24.49
N GLY A 301 -5.16 6.53 23.82
CA GLY A 301 -6.23 7.40 24.34
C GLY A 301 -7.60 7.00 23.80
N ALA A 302 -8.58 6.83 24.67
CA ALA A 302 -9.97 6.52 24.36
C ALA A 302 -10.81 7.80 24.32
N TYR A 303 -11.31 8.13 23.14
CA TYR A 303 -12.22 9.24 22.90
C TYR A 303 -13.65 8.73 22.88
N THR A 304 -14.50 9.25 23.76
CA THR A 304 -15.90 8.84 23.86
C THR A 304 -16.85 10.00 23.59
N THR A 305 -17.85 9.76 22.78
CA THR A 305 -18.97 10.69 22.51
C THR A 305 -20.27 9.91 22.29
N TYR A 306 -21.37 10.64 22.20
CA TYR A 306 -22.69 10.07 21.93
C TYR A 306 -23.36 10.76 20.74
N VAL A 307 -24.03 9.96 19.91
CA VAL A 307 -24.81 10.44 18.76
C VAL A 307 -26.24 9.86 18.81
N ASN A 308 -27.22 10.73 18.57
CA ASN A 308 -28.62 10.30 18.47
C ASN A 308 -29.00 10.08 16.99
N LEU A 309 -29.62 8.93 16.71
CA LEU A 309 -30.20 8.62 15.43
C LEU A 309 -31.72 8.47 15.55
N THR A 310 -32.45 8.95 14.57
CA THR A 310 -33.88 8.69 14.40
C THR A 310 -34.09 7.22 14.00
N LYS A 311 -35.35 6.76 14.08
CA LYS A 311 -35.72 5.40 13.63
C LYS A 311 -35.41 5.17 12.14
N ASP A 312 -35.51 6.20 11.31
CA ASP A 312 -35.26 6.10 9.86
C ASP A 312 -33.75 6.15 9.56
N GLU A 313 -32.98 6.98 10.25
CA GLU A 313 -31.52 6.99 10.15
C GLU A 313 -30.92 5.64 10.53
N ALA A 314 -31.44 4.98 11.59
CA ALA A 314 -30.96 3.69 12.06
C ALA A 314 -31.20 2.52 11.11
N LYS A 315 -32.08 2.69 10.08
CA LYS A 315 -32.28 1.69 9.01
C LYS A 315 -31.19 1.73 7.92
N SER A 316 -30.41 2.80 7.89
CA SER A 316 -29.37 3.02 6.90
C SER A 316 -28.05 2.35 7.32
N ASN A 317 -27.24 1.92 6.35
CA ASN A 317 -25.87 1.57 6.58
C ASN A 317 -25.04 2.84 6.75
N TRP A 318 -24.13 2.85 7.69
CA TRP A 318 -23.29 3.99 8.00
C TRP A 318 -21.81 3.62 7.97
N ALA A 319 -20.98 4.52 7.46
CA ALA A 319 -19.53 4.51 7.66
C ALA A 319 -19.15 5.65 8.61
N ILE A 320 -18.12 5.43 9.40
CA ILE A 320 -17.50 6.44 10.25
C ILE A 320 -16.15 6.83 9.66
N ASP A 321 -15.99 8.11 9.38
CA ASP A 321 -14.75 8.74 8.93
C ASP A 321 -14.11 9.46 10.11
N LEU A 322 -12.91 9.05 10.46
CA LEU A 322 -12.17 9.57 11.61
C LEU A 322 -11.29 10.77 11.24
N GLY A 323 -11.15 11.07 9.95
CA GLY A 323 -10.33 12.16 9.45
C GLY A 323 -8.83 12.00 9.76
N ASP A 324 -8.23 12.87 10.58
CA ASP A 324 -6.79 12.85 10.91
C ASP A 324 -6.52 12.07 12.21
N VAL A 325 -6.10 10.83 12.05
CA VAL A 325 -5.72 9.90 13.14
C VAL A 325 -4.21 9.75 13.21
N ARG A 326 -3.65 9.79 14.43
CA ARG A 326 -2.20 9.64 14.68
C ARG A 326 -1.93 8.62 15.79
N GLU A 327 -1.74 7.29 15.45
CA GLU A 327 -1.55 6.71 14.08
C GLU A 327 -2.61 5.67 13.73
N SER A 328 -3.10 4.88 14.72
CA SER A 328 -4.10 3.84 14.51
C SER A 328 -5.29 4.04 15.45
N ALA A 329 -6.47 3.57 15.05
CA ALA A 329 -7.68 3.73 15.85
C ALA A 329 -8.55 2.48 15.82
N ARG A 330 -8.84 1.91 17.01
CA ARG A 330 -9.92 0.94 17.19
C ARG A 330 -11.21 1.67 17.45
N VAL A 331 -12.26 1.32 16.71
CA VAL A 331 -13.56 1.98 16.83
C VAL A 331 -14.58 1.01 17.40
N TYR A 332 -15.28 1.46 18.42
CA TYR A 332 -16.37 0.75 19.06
C TYR A 332 -17.67 1.55 18.90
N VAL A 333 -18.72 0.87 18.51
CA VAL A 333 -20.07 1.39 18.45
C VAL A 333 -20.92 0.57 19.45
N ASN A 334 -21.51 1.24 20.45
CA ASN A 334 -22.28 0.57 21.50
C ASN A 334 -21.51 -0.59 22.15
N ASP A 335 -20.22 -0.34 22.47
CA ASP A 335 -19.25 -1.27 23.05
C ASP A 335 -18.85 -2.47 22.15
N SER A 336 -19.36 -2.53 20.91
CA SER A 336 -18.97 -3.53 19.92
C SER A 336 -17.83 -3.02 19.03
N LEU A 337 -16.72 -3.74 18.96
CA LEU A 337 -15.59 -3.41 18.06
C LEU A 337 -16.01 -3.58 16.61
N ILE A 338 -16.01 -2.50 15.85
CA ILE A 338 -16.31 -2.54 14.40
C ILE A 338 -15.08 -2.71 13.52
N GLY A 339 -13.90 -2.31 14.00
CA GLY A 339 -12.64 -2.48 13.28
C GLY A 339 -11.50 -1.62 13.84
N CYS A 340 -10.36 -1.69 13.16
CA CYS A 340 -9.20 -0.85 13.40
C CYS A 340 -8.81 -0.14 12.11
N ALA A 341 -8.81 1.18 12.13
CA ALA A 341 -8.27 2.03 11.07
C ALA A 341 -6.80 2.31 11.36
N TRP A 342 -5.89 1.83 10.52
CA TRP A 342 -4.44 1.93 10.69
C TRP A 342 -3.73 2.51 9.46
N SER A 343 -4.47 2.81 8.42
CA SER A 343 -4.01 3.48 7.20
C SER A 343 -5.10 4.39 6.64
N VAL A 344 -4.71 5.33 5.81
CA VAL A 344 -5.68 6.16 5.06
C VAL A 344 -6.40 5.33 3.99
N PRO A 345 -7.69 5.62 3.74
CA PRO A 345 -8.56 6.51 4.48
C PRO A 345 -9.00 5.89 5.82
N PHE A 346 -9.01 6.67 6.90
CA PHE A 346 -9.44 6.21 8.22
C PHE A 346 -10.97 6.11 8.31
N VAL A 347 -11.54 5.25 7.47
CA VAL A 347 -12.99 5.06 7.32
C VAL A 347 -13.36 3.61 7.57
N LEU A 348 -14.35 3.38 8.44
CA LEU A 348 -14.84 2.04 8.78
C LEU A 348 -16.34 1.94 8.59
N ASP A 349 -16.83 0.79 8.12
CA ASP A 349 -18.25 0.45 8.13
C ASP A 349 -18.72 0.20 9.56
N CYS A 350 -19.83 0.83 9.96
CA CYS A 350 -20.42 0.66 11.29
C CYS A 350 -21.14 -0.69 11.45
N LYS A 351 -21.21 -1.54 10.44
CA LYS A 351 -21.72 -2.93 10.50
C LYS A 351 -23.09 -3.08 11.16
N ASN A 352 -23.98 -2.15 10.90
CA ASN A 352 -25.32 -2.11 11.49
C ASN A 352 -25.36 -2.06 13.04
N GLN A 353 -24.27 -1.60 13.69
CA GLN A 353 -24.21 -1.46 15.15
C GLN A 353 -24.94 -0.19 15.66
N LEU A 354 -25.25 0.75 14.80
CA LEU A 354 -25.97 1.97 15.14
C LEU A 354 -27.48 1.67 15.29
N LYS A 355 -28.09 2.19 16.34
CA LYS A 355 -29.49 1.99 16.74
C LYS A 355 -30.25 3.31 16.75
N ALA A 356 -31.57 3.25 16.70
CA ALA A 356 -32.41 4.41 17.00
C ALA A 356 -32.21 4.86 18.46
N GLY A 357 -32.15 6.17 18.67
CA GLY A 357 -31.82 6.78 19.95
C GLY A 357 -30.33 7.03 20.13
N SER A 358 -29.87 7.04 21.36
CA SER A 358 -28.49 7.36 21.72
C SER A 358 -27.54 6.18 21.44
N ASN A 359 -26.46 6.48 20.75
CA ASN A 359 -25.37 5.54 20.46
C ASN A 359 -24.06 6.05 21.05
N LYS A 360 -23.34 5.20 21.75
CA LYS A 360 -22.01 5.46 22.25
C LYS A 360 -20.99 5.16 21.17
N ILE A 361 -20.15 6.14 20.86
CA ILE A 361 -19.00 5.97 19.97
C ILE A 361 -17.74 6.09 20.84
N CYS A 362 -16.87 5.07 20.79
CA CYS A 362 -15.56 5.09 21.45
C CYS A 362 -14.47 4.82 20.41
N ILE A 363 -13.48 5.71 20.36
CA ILE A 363 -12.35 5.64 19.41
C ILE A 363 -11.07 5.58 20.24
N GLU A 364 -10.40 4.44 20.23
CA GLU A 364 -9.13 4.22 20.93
C GLU A 364 -7.96 4.48 19.99
N VAL A 365 -7.35 5.64 20.09
CA VAL A 365 -6.24 6.07 19.23
C VAL A 365 -4.91 5.74 19.89
N THR A 366 -4.05 5.05 19.14
CA THR A 366 -2.68 4.70 19.55
C THR A 366 -1.68 5.54 18.78
N ASN A 367 -0.78 6.23 19.49
CA ASN A 367 0.24 7.09 18.88
C ASN A 367 1.61 6.39 18.74
N LEU A 368 2.53 7.06 18.03
CA LEU A 368 3.94 6.66 17.96
C LEU A 368 4.70 7.02 19.24
N PRO A 369 5.78 6.29 19.59
CA PRO A 369 6.63 6.59 20.75
C PRO A 369 7.56 7.81 20.56
N ALA A 370 7.49 8.54 19.44
CA ALA A 370 8.45 9.59 19.07
C ALA A 370 8.59 10.68 20.15
N ASN A 371 7.47 11.24 20.63
CA ASN A 371 7.49 12.29 21.66
C ASN A 371 8.05 11.76 23.00
N ARG A 372 7.76 10.50 23.32
CA ARG A 372 8.31 9.84 24.50
C ARG A 372 9.81 9.63 24.42
N ILE A 373 10.30 9.19 23.26
CA ILE A 373 11.74 8.98 23.01
C ILE A 373 12.50 10.29 23.11
N ALA A 374 11.98 11.36 22.50
CA ALA A 374 12.56 12.68 22.58
C ALA A 374 12.62 13.21 24.04
N ASP A 375 11.57 13.01 24.83
CA ASP A 375 11.53 13.35 26.26
C ASP A 375 12.58 12.58 27.07
N LEU A 376 12.69 11.28 26.85
CA LEU A 376 13.68 10.43 27.53
C LEU A 376 15.12 10.88 27.24
N ASP A 377 15.43 11.22 26.00
CA ASP A 377 16.75 11.71 25.60
C ASP A 377 17.04 13.11 26.19
N ARG A 378 16.06 14.04 26.20
CA ARG A 378 16.20 15.36 26.86
C ARG A 378 16.50 15.24 28.36
N ARG A 379 15.92 14.25 29.01
CA ARG A 379 16.13 13.98 30.44
C ARG A 379 17.34 13.10 30.72
N GLY A 380 18.10 12.68 29.70
CA GLY A 380 19.27 11.82 29.84
C GLY A 380 18.97 10.39 30.32
N VAL A 381 17.72 9.93 30.18
CA VAL A 381 17.33 8.58 30.59
C VAL A 381 17.84 7.54 29.62
N LYS A 382 18.48 6.49 30.14
CA LYS A 382 18.95 5.35 29.33
C LYS A 382 17.75 4.44 29.01
N TRP A 383 17.15 4.65 27.85
CA TRP A 383 15.99 3.87 27.40
C TRP A 383 16.34 2.79 26.35
N ARG A 384 17.44 2.96 25.60
CA ARG A 384 17.88 2.00 24.59
C ARG A 384 18.37 0.70 25.24
N LYS A 385 17.73 -0.43 24.94
CA LYS A 385 18.13 -1.76 25.41
C LYS A 385 19.16 -2.40 24.49
N PHE A 386 19.02 -2.19 23.18
CA PHE A 386 19.91 -2.72 22.17
C PHE A 386 20.78 -1.60 21.59
N LYS A 387 22.04 -1.94 21.30
CA LYS A 387 22.93 -1.09 20.51
C LYS A 387 22.58 -1.27 19.03
N GLU A 388 22.99 -0.32 18.21
CA GLU A 388 22.91 -0.47 16.76
C GLU A 388 23.71 -1.69 16.34
N ILE A 389 23.07 -2.55 15.52
CA ILE A 389 23.67 -3.83 15.08
C ILE A 389 24.40 -3.70 13.75
N ASN A 390 24.28 -2.55 13.06
CA ASN A 390 24.93 -2.31 11.78
C ASN A 390 26.41 -1.94 12.00
N MET A 391 27.23 -2.24 11.01
CA MET A 391 28.62 -1.79 11.00
C MET A 391 28.64 -0.26 11.05
N VAL A 392 29.33 0.27 12.04
CA VAL A 392 29.53 1.71 12.24
C VAL A 392 30.95 2.08 11.82
N GLY A 393 31.10 3.22 11.14
CA GLY A 393 32.42 3.74 10.78
C GLY A 393 33.21 4.25 12.00
N LEU A 394 34.52 4.46 11.83
CA LEU A 394 35.40 5.00 12.87
C LEU A 394 34.92 6.35 13.45
N ASN A 395 34.18 7.11 12.67
CA ASN A 395 33.64 8.41 13.07
C ASN A 395 32.20 8.35 13.60
N TYR A 396 31.70 7.15 13.93
CA TYR A 396 30.36 6.98 14.45
C TYR A 396 30.18 7.76 15.75
N LYS A 397 29.14 8.60 15.77
CA LYS A 397 28.68 9.27 16.98
C LYS A 397 27.25 8.83 17.26
N LYS A 398 27.00 8.41 18.51
CA LYS A 398 25.65 8.06 18.96
C LYS A 398 24.73 9.26 18.74
N GLY A 399 23.69 9.06 17.95
CA GLY A 399 22.65 10.09 17.74
C GLY A 399 21.79 10.29 18.98
N THR A 400 21.26 11.50 19.12
CA THR A 400 20.22 11.85 20.11
C THR A 400 18.94 12.25 19.39
N TYR A 401 17.81 12.01 20.03
CA TYR A 401 16.49 12.43 19.55
C TYR A 401 15.94 13.62 20.38
N ALA A 402 16.77 14.20 21.26
CA ALA A 402 16.39 15.32 22.14
C ALA A 402 15.83 16.53 21.36
N ASP A 403 16.37 16.78 20.17
CA ASP A 403 16.02 17.91 19.32
C ASP A 403 14.85 17.63 18.36
N TRP A 404 14.25 16.45 18.42
CA TRP A 404 13.07 16.16 17.61
C TRP A 404 11.93 17.11 17.95
N LYS A 405 11.32 17.69 16.91
CA LYS A 405 10.08 18.45 17.07
C LYS A 405 8.95 17.51 17.48
N PRO A 406 8.02 17.97 18.33
CA PRO A 406 6.86 17.19 18.68
C PRO A 406 6.07 16.77 17.44
N VAL A 407 5.68 15.50 17.38
CA VAL A 407 4.77 14.97 16.35
C VAL A 407 3.36 14.95 16.91
N LYS A 408 2.39 15.23 16.04
CA LYS A 408 0.98 15.20 16.42
C LYS A 408 0.56 13.81 16.88
N SER A 409 -0.23 13.77 17.95
CA SER A 409 -0.81 12.55 18.50
C SER A 409 -2.32 12.71 18.70
N GLY A 410 -3.06 11.61 18.60
CA GLY A 410 -4.47 11.57 18.89
C GLY A 410 -5.39 11.72 17.69
N LEU A 411 -6.64 12.13 17.95
CA LEU A 411 -7.70 12.36 16.98
C LEU A 411 -7.83 13.87 16.73
N ASN A 412 -7.42 14.32 15.55
CA ASN A 412 -7.06 15.72 15.31
C ASN A 412 -8.01 16.46 14.38
N SER A 413 -9.08 15.82 13.95
CA SER A 413 -10.09 16.42 13.07
C SER A 413 -11.50 15.98 13.47
N PRO A 414 -12.54 16.66 12.98
CA PRO A 414 -13.92 16.23 13.20
C PRO A 414 -14.17 14.81 12.68
N VAL A 415 -14.94 14.05 13.45
CA VAL A 415 -15.41 12.71 13.07
C VAL A 415 -16.78 12.83 12.44
N THR A 416 -17.00 12.12 11.32
CA THR A 416 -18.24 12.22 10.54
C THR A 416 -18.81 10.83 10.24
N LEU A 417 -20.10 10.67 10.46
CA LEU A 417 -20.86 9.53 9.96
C LEU A 417 -21.38 9.85 8.55
N TYR A 418 -21.27 8.91 7.62
CA TYR A 418 -21.80 9.01 6.26
C TYR A 418 -22.75 7.85 6.00
N LYS A 419 -23.94 8.14 5.44
CA LYS A 419 -24.78 7.06 4.91
C LYS A 419 -24.10 6.42 3.71
N LEU A 420 -24.00 5.10 3.73
CA LEU A 420 -23.49 4.31 2.60
C LEU A 420 -24.63 4.08 1.58
N LYS A 421 -24.35 4.42 0.33
CA LYS A 421 -25.23 4.22 -0.84
C LYS A 421 -24.70 3.15 -1.76
#